data_1235f2511291a3f8fefb5b2eda0c1e41
#
_entry.id   1235f2511291a3f8fefb5b2eda0c1e41
#
_cell.length_a   1.000
_cell.length_b   1.000
_cell.length_c   1.000
_cell.angle_alpha   90.00
_cell.angle_beta   90.00
_cell.angle_gamma   90.00
#
_symmetry.space_group_name_H-M   'P 1'
#
loop_
_entity.id
_entity.type
_entity.pdbx_description
1 polymer ?
#
loop_
_entity_poly.entity_id
_entity_poly.type
_entity_poly.pdbx_seq_one_letter_code
_entity_poly.pdbx_strand_id
1 'polypeptide(L)'
;MCENVKTYHSDTGFIGGMVVLNSGQISNEGSNIGKALESDLQDREALIITFWKTYEDHENSHKSDTFQPLFQKVIDVCENGNEEIVYSMLWSGEAYTPEMAEKAKTAKKDNQ
;
A
#
# COMPACT_ATOMS: atom_id res chain seq x y z
N MET A 1 -4.89 7.75 -12.82
CA MET A 1 -4.85 8.35 -11.47
C MET A 1 -3.51 8.13 -10.78
N CYS A 2 -3.08 6.92 -10.59
CA CYS A 2 -1.83 6.65 -9.85
C CYS A 2 -0.58 7.20 -10.53
N GLU A 3 -0.48 7.11 -11.86
CA GLU A 3 0.63 7.72 -12.60
C GLU A 3 0.62 9.25 -12.48
N ASN A 4 -0.56 9.86 -12.40
CA ASN A 4 -0.68 11.31 -12.17
C ASN A 4 -0.07 11.69 -10.81
N VAL A 5 -0.42 10.96 -9.76
CA VAL A 5 0.12 11.20 -8.42
C VAL A 5 1.63 11.04 -8.42
N LYS A 6 2.15 9.98 -9.02
CA LYS A 6 3.58 9.74 -9.13
C LYS A 6 4.29 10.89 -9.86
N THR A 7 3.72 11.35 -10.96
CA THR A 7 4.32 12.39 -11.80
C THR A 7 4.34 13.74 -11.10
N TYR A 8 3.25 14.15 -10.47
CA TYR A 8 3.10 15.50 -9.95
C TYR A 8 3.37 15.66 -8.47
N HIS A 9 3.50 14.57 -7.71
CA HIS A 9 3.66 14.64 -6.26
C HIS A 9 4.90 13.95 -5.70
N SER A 10 5.79 13.42 -6.56
CA SER A 10 7.03 12.77 -6.08
C SER A 10 7.96 13.73 -5.35
N ASP A 11 7.90 15.02 -5.65
CA ASP A 11 8.67 16.07 -4.95
C ASP A 11 7.88 16.73 -3.81
N THR A 12 6.63 16.38 -3.62
CA THR A 12 5.75 16.94 -2.59
C THR A 12 5.26 15.89 -1.59
N GLY A 13 6.10 14.92 -1.30
CA GLY A 13 5.87 13.97 -0.22
C GLY A 13 5.41 12.58 -0.64
N PHE A 14 5.09 12.34 -1.92
CA PHE A 14 4.76 11.01 -2.39
C PHE A 14 5.99 10.11 -2.37
N ILE A 15 5.91 8.96 -1.70
CA ILE A 15 7.02 8.01 -1.56
C ILE A 15 6.85 6.82 -2.50
N GLY A 16 5.65 6.32 -2.62
CA GLY A 16 5.38 5.15 -3.46
C GLY A 16 3.95 4.68 -3.31
N GLY A 17 3.61 3.68 -4.07
CA GLY A 17 2.26 3.12 -4.01
C GLY A 17 2.11 1.85 -4.81
N MET A 18 0.96 1.21 -4.65
CA MET A 18 0.58 0.03 -5.39
C MET A 18 -0.92 -0.07 -5.52
N VAL A 19 -1.37 -0.76 -6.54
CA VAL A 19 -2.78 -1.12 -6.71
C VAL A 19 -2.85 -2.65 -6.67
N VAL A 20 -3.71 -3.17 -5.83
CA VAL A 20 -3.89 -4.62 -5.68
C VAL A 20 -5.36 -4.97 -5.82
N LEU A 21 -5.62 -6.13 -6.37
CA LEU A 21 -6.97 -6.66 -6.53
C LEU A 21 -7.06 -7.99 -5.78
N ASN A 22 -8.17 -8.21 -5.09
CA ASN A 22 -8.40 -9.50 -4.46
C ASN A 22 -8.33 -10.61 -5.53
N SER A 23 -7.41 -11.54 -5.37
CA SER A 23 -7.19 -12.64 -6.32
C SER A 23 -8.17 -13.78 -6.17
N GLY A 24 -8.95 -13.79 -5.10
CA GLY A 24 -9.78 -14.94 -4.72
C GLY A 24 -9.01 -16.08 -4.05
N GLN A 25 -7.68 -15.93 -3.91
CA GLN A 25 -6.85 -16.95 -3.27
C GLN A 25 -6.71 -16.67 -1.78
N ILE A 26 -6.81 -17.72 -0.99
CA ILE A 26 -6.64 -17.66 0.47
C ILE A 26 -5.40 -18.47 0.82
N SER A 27 -4.53 -17.88 1.64
CA SER A 27 -3.38 -18.60 2.15
C SER A 27 -3.83 -19.61 3.20
N ASN A 28 -3.76 -20.90 2.87
CA ASN A 28 -4.16 -21.96 3.78
C ASN A 28 -3.22 -22.06 4.98
N GLU A 29 -1.92 -21.98 4.77
CA GLU A 29 -0.95 -22.06 5.85
C GLU A 29 -1.09 -20.87 6.80
N GLY A 30 -1.13 -19.65 6.25
CA GLY A 30 -1.29 -18.45 7.06
C GLY A 30 -2.61 -18.40 7.81
N SER A 31 -3.67 -18.88 7.20
CA SER A 31 -5.01 -18.91 7.82
C SER A 31 -5.11 -19.94 8.92
N ASN A 32 -4.33 -21.04 8.85
CA ASN A 32 -4.34 -22.11 9.85
C ASN A 32 -3.51 -21.78 11.10
N ILE A 33 -2.52 -20.88 10.99
CA ILE A 33 -1.69 -20.48 12.13
C ILE A 33 -2.48 -19.64 13.11
N GLY A 34 -3.33 -18.77 12.59
CA GLY A 34 -4.19 -17.91 13.38
C GLY A 34 -5.63 -18.37 13.37
N LYS A 35 -6.45 -17.64 14.11
CA LYS A 35 -7.91 -17.83 14.03
C LYS A 35 -8.42 -17.12 12.79
N ALA A 36 -8.95 -17.87 11.85
CA ALA A 36 -9.52 -17.31 10.64
C ALA A 36 -10.66 -16.36 11.00
N LEU A 37 -10.57 -15.13 10.47
CA LEU A 37 -11.70 -14.21 10.52
C LEU A 37 -12.59 -14.52 9.32
N GLU A 38 -13.89 -14.56 9.55
CA GLU A 38 -14.82 -14.56 8.43
C GLU A 38 -14.64 -13.23 7.72
N SER A 39 -14.22 -13.30 6.46
CA SER A 39 -13.93 -12.10 5.67
C SER A 39 -15.11 -11.79 4.79
N ASP A 40 -15.58 -10.55 4.87
CA ASP A 40 -16.58 -10.01 3.95
C ASP A 40 -15.95 -9.47 2.65
N LEU A 41 -14.68 -9.77 2.41
CA LEU A 41 -14.00 -9.33 1.19
C LEU A 41 -14.67 -9.94 -0.03
N GLN A 42 -15.09 -9.06 -0.92
CA GLN A 42 -15.75 -9.48 -2.16
C GLN A 42 -14.71 -9.76 -3.25
N ASP A 43 -15.06 -10.63 -4.20
CA ASP A 43 -14.16 -11.11 -5.24
C ASP A 43 -13.52 -10.02 -6.10
N ARG A 44 -14.05 -8.82 -6.11
CA ARG A 44 -13.53 -7.72 -6.93
C ARG A 44 -13.07 -6.52 -6.10
N GLU A 45 -12.78 -6.74 -4.85
CA GLU A 45 -12.30 -5.66 -4.00
C GLU A 45 -10.87 -5.28 -4.41
N ALA A 46 -10.68 -3.99 -4.68
CA ALA A 46 -9.38 -3.43 -4.99
C ALA A 46 -8.93 -2.50 -3.87
N LEU A 47 -7.63 -2.48 -3.63
CA LEU A 47 -7.00 -1.53 -2.72
C LEU A 47 -5.98 -0.72 -3.48
N ILE A 48 -6.01 0.59 -3.28
CA ILE A 48 -4.96 1.50 -3.74
C ILE A 48 -4.21 1.93 -2.48
N ILE A 49 -2.94 1.56 -2.39
CA ILE A 49 -2.11 1.85 -1.24
C ILE A 49 -1.06 2.88 -1.67
N THR A 50 -1.01 4.00 -0.98
CA THR A 50 -0.02 5.04 -1.25
C THR A 50 0.74 5.38 0.02
N PHE A 51 2.03 5.69 -0.14
CA PHE A 51 2.92 6.04 0.95
C PHE A 51 3.34 7.50 0.81
N TRP A 52 3.20 8.25 1.88
CA TRP A 52 3.46 9.69 1.94
C TRP A 52 4.34 10.03 3.13
N LYS A 53 5.14 11.09 3.00
CA LYS A 53 5.96 11.56 4.12
C LYS A 53 5.09 12.04 5.27
N THR A 54 4.02 12.77 4.97
CA THR A 54 3.08 13.28 5.97
C THR A 54 1.64 13.09 5.50
N TYR A 55 0.73 13.05 6.46
CA TYR A 55 -0.70 13.06 6.20
C TYR A 55 -1.12 14.31 5.40
N GLU A 56 -0.54 15.46 5.72
CA GLU A 56 -0.85 16.71 5.03
C GLU A 56 -0.46 16.67 3.56
N ASP A 57 0.66 16.04 3.22
CA ASP A 57 1.08 15.88 1.82
C ASP A 57 0.05 15.08 1.03
N HIS A 58 -0.49 14.01 1.64
CA HIS A 58 -1.56 13.23 1.03
C HIS A 58 -2.81 14.09 0.82
N GLU A 59 -3.26 14.81 1.83
CA GLU A 59 -4.44 15.65 1.74
C GLU A 59 -4.27 16.75 0.67
N ASN A 60 -3.09 17.34 0.59
CA ASN A 60 -2.80 18.38 -0.39
C ASN A 60 -2.84 17.84 -1.83
N SER A 61 -2.53 16.56 -2.04
CA SER A 61 -2.60 15.97 -3.38
C SER A 61 -4.03 15.96 -3.92
N HIS A 62 -5.02 15.86 -3.06
CA HIS A 62 -6.44 15.86 -3.45
C HIS A 62 -6.91 17.24 -3.97
N LYS A 63 -6.16 18.28 -3.68
CA LYS A 63 -6.50 19.64 -4.13
C LYS A 63 -6.02 19.93 -5.55
N SER A 64 -5.30 18.99 -6.16
CA SER A 64 -4.80 19.15 -7.52
C SER A 64 -5.94 19.09 -8.54
N ASP A 65 -6.01 20.06 -9.43
CA ASP A 65 -7.01 20.11 -10.49
C ASP A 65 -6.85 18.95 -11.50
N THR A 66 -5.66 18.40 -11.61
CA THR A 66 -5.39 17.27 -12.50
C THR A 66 -5.79 15.94 -11.88
N PHE A 67 -5.80 15.85 -10.56
CA PHE A 67 -6.17 14.64 -9.84
C PHE A 67 -7.68 14.39 -9.81
N GLN A 68 -8.46 15.42 -9.53
CA GLN A 68 -9.91 15.32 -9.29
C GLN A 68 -10.68 14.62 -10.43
N PRO A 69 -10.50 14.98 -11.70
CA PRO A 69 -11.21 14.31 -12.78
C PRO A 69 -10.84 12.83 -12.93
N LEU A 70 -9.58 12.48 -12.66
CA LEU A 70 -9.10 11.09 -12.72
C LEU A 70 -9.66 10.26 -11.58
N PHE A 71 -9.75 10.83 -10.39
CA PHE A 71 -10.35 10.16 -9.23
C PHE A 71 -11.83 9.90 -9.46
N GLN A 72 -12.54 10.86 -10.05
CA GLN A 72 -13.95 10.69 -10.38
C GLN A 72 -14.18 9.53 -11.34
N LYS A 73 -13.31 9.33 -12.32
CA LYS A 73 -13.39 8.20 -13.23
C LYS A 73 -13.24 6.86 -12.51
N VAL A 74 -12.39 6.80 -11.50
CA VAL A 74 -12.23 5.60 -10.69
C VAL A 74 -13.49 5.33 -9.88
N ILE A 75 -14.04 6.36 -9.23
CA ILE A 75 -15.27 6.25 -8.45
C ILE A 75 -16.44 5.77 -9.31
N ASP A 76 -16.53 6.25 -10.54
CA ASP A 76 -17.62 5.92 -11.45
C ASP A 76 -17.69 4.42 -11.81
N VAL A 77 -16.57 3.71 -11.71
CA VAL A 77 -16.55 2.25 -11.96
C VAL A 77 -16.66 1.42 -10.69
N CYS A 78 -16.73 2.06 -9.51
CA CYS A 78 -16.93 1.38 -8.24
C CYS A 78 -18.40 1.19 -7.94
N GLU A 79 -18.81 -0.05 -7.67
CA GLU A 79 -20.22 -0.36 -7.39
C GLU A 79 -20.65 0.09 -5.99
N ASN A 80 -19.73 -0.03 -5.02
CA ASN A 80 -20.03 0.20 -3.59
C ASN A 80 -19.36 1.46 -3.04
N GLY A 81 -18.91 2.36 -3.93
CA GLY A 81 -18.21 3.57 -3.52
C GLY A 81 -16.77 3.31 -3.10
N ASN A 82 -16.23 4.24 -2.34
CA ASN A 82 -14.86 4.11 -1.84
C ASN A 82 -14.76 4.60 -0.39
N GLU A 83 -13.73 4.16 0.27
CA GLU A 83 -13.38 4.61 1.60
C GLU A 83 -11.86 4.83 1.65
N GLU A 84 -11.43 5.96 2.19
CA GLU A 84 -10.01 6.21 2.39
C GLU A 84 -9.68 6.06 3.86
N ILE A 85 -8.78 5.12 4.16
CA ILE A 85 -8.35 4.82 5.52
C ILE A 85 -6.88 5.19 5.64
N VAL A 86 -6.54 5.89 6.72
CA VAL A 86 -5.16 6.32 6.98
C VAL A 86 -4.54 5.39 8.01
N TYR A 87 -3.38 4.84 7.66
CA TYR A 87 -2.61 3.97 8.54
C TYR A 87 -1.25 4.61 8.83
N SER A 88 -0.79 4.45 10.06
CA SER A 88 0.58 4.79 10.42
C SER A 88 1.49 3.59 10.14
N MET A 89 2.61 3.82 9.46
CA MET A 89 3.56 2.77 9.19
C MET A 89 4.36 2.46 10.44
N LEU A 90 4.33 1.22 10.88
CA LEU A 90 5.10 0.77 12.05
C LEU A 90 6.42 0.11 11.64
N TRP A 91 6.47 -0.48 10.46
CA TRP A 91 7.65 -1.17 9.97
C TRP A 91 7.61 -1.25 8.46
N SER A 92 8.76 -1.09 7.84
CA SER A 92 8.94 -1.39 6.43
C SER A 92 10.34 -1.98 6.24
N GLY A 93 10.51 -2.81 5.22
CA GLY A 93 11.80 -3.41 4.95
C GLY A 93 11.87 -3.93 3.53
N GLU A 94 13.08 -4.02 3.04
CA GLU A 94 13.39 -4.63 1.77
C GLU A 94 14.10 -5.96 2.00
N ALA A 95 13.94 -6.88 1.06
CA ALA A 95 14.68 -8.12 1.11
C ALA A 95 16.18 -7.83 0.97
N TYR A 96 16.98 -8.52 1.75
CA TYR A 96 18.43 -8.41 1.63
C TYR A 96 18.92 -9.06 0.33
N THR A 97 19.96 -8.48 -0.25
CA THR A 97 20.79 -9.20 -1.21
C THR A 97 21.50 -10.35 -0.48
N PRO A 98 22.00 -11.39 -1.19
CA PRO A 98 22.74 -12.45 -0.51
C PRO A 98 23.91 -11.96 0.35
N GLU A 99 24.63 -10.94 -0.12
CA GLU A 99 25.73 -10.33 0.65
C GLU A 99 25.25 -9.64 1.91
N MET A 100 24.18 -8.86 1.81
CA MET A 100 23.61 -8.17 2.97
C MET A 100 23.06 -9.17 3.99
N ALA A 101 22.46 -10.26 3.54
CA ALA A 101 21.95 -11.31 4.41
C ALA A 101 23.08 -11.97 5.20
N GLU A 102 24.21 -12.25 4.58
CA GLU A 102 25.38 -12.81 5.27
C GLU A 102 25.95 -11.87 6.31
N LYS A 103 26.08 -10.58 5.98
CA LYS A 103 26.55 -9.55 6.92
C LYS A 103 25.61 -9.44 8.13
N ALA A 104 24.30 -9.47 7.89
CA ALA A 104 23.31 -9.38 8.97
C ALA A 104 23.40 -10.58 9.92
N LYS A 105 23.57 -11.80 9.38
CA LYS A 105 23.76 -13.01 10.20
C LYS A 105 25.04 -12.96 11.03
N THR A 106 26.13 -12.49 10.43
CA THR A 106 27.41 -12.36 11.11
C THR A 106 27.33 -11.34 12.26
N ALA A 107 26.75 -10.17 12.00
CA ALA A 107 26.55 -9.14 13.00
C ALA A 107 25.68 -9.64 14.16
N LYS A 108 24.65 -10.41 13.88
CA LYS A 108 23.77 -11.00 14.90
C LYS A 108 24.51 -11.99 15.79
N LYS A 109 25.41 -12.81 15.21
CA LYS A 109 26.23 -13.76 15.97
C LYS A 109 27.21 -13.03 16.91
N ASP A 110 27.81 -11.95 16.44
CA ASP A 110 28.78 -11.17 17.22
C ASP A 110 28.14 -10.46 18.42
N ASN A 111 26.83 -10.23 18.37
CA ASN A 111 26.07 -9.56 19.43
C ASN A 111 25.39 -10.53 20.39
N GLN A 112 25.57 -11.81 20.20
CA GLN A 112 25.15 -12.86 21.14
C GLN A 112 26.31 -13.31 22.03
#